data_9bccb3c57a38a9cabd83e97f0e46b57e
#
_entry.id   9bccb3c57a38a9cabd83e97f0e46b57e
#
_cell.length_a   1.000
_cell.length_b   1.000
_cell.length_c   1.000
_cell.angle_alpha   90.00
_cell.angle_beta   90.00
_cell.angle_gamma   90.00
#
_symmetry.space_group_name_H-M   'P 1'
#
loop_
_entity.id
_entity.type
_entity.pdbx_description
1 polymer ?
#
loop_
_entity_poly.entity_id
_entity_poly.type
_entity_poly.pdbx_seq_one_letter_code
_entity_poly.pdbx_strand_id
1 'polypeptide(L)'
;MVFLGKFDLKFMPQMYQLIGFLVLDLIAVIVGAQFWKKANHIDPVSEENQLKFWLWNNMGLIACAICFFPFIVLVLTNKDADKKTKTIATVAAVICLLIGGVASYDWNPVSIEQKEAAMDVLGSETVYWSTFGKVYHTHDDCPHLNRSETLTYGTVEQAIAANRVRLCKTCAKEDGISGVALEN
;
A
#
# COMPACT_ATOMS: atom_id res chain seq x y z
N MET A 1 2.49 6.67 26.14
CA MET A 1 1.80 7.45 27.18
C MET A 1 1.02 6.57 28.15
N VAL A 2 0.17 5.65 27.70
CA VAL A 2 -0.52 4.67 28.59
C VAL A 2 0.48 3.82 29.37
N PHE A 3 1.55 3.37 28.75
CA PHE A 3 2.61 2.56 29.35
C PHE A 3 3.45 3.31 30.42
N LEU A 4 3.43 4.64 30.42
CA LEU A 4 4.10 5.50 31.40
C LEU A 4 3.13 6.00 32.48
N GLY A 5 1.92 5.48 32.56
CA GLY A 5 0.91 5.86 33.56
C GLY A 5 0.35 7.29 33.39
N LYS A 6 0.72 8.00 32.31
CA LYS A 6 0.28 9.38 32.06
C LYS A 6 -1.09 9.50 31.38
N PHE A 7 -1.60 8.40 30.84
CA PHE A 7 -2.93 8.34 30.23
C PHE A 7 -3.58 7.04 30.68
N ASP A 8 -4.48 7.12 31.63
CA ASP A 8 -5.23 5.99 32.17
C ASP A 8 -6.72 6.27 32.10
N LEU A 9 -7.41 5.45 31.32
CA LEU A 9 -8.85 5.43 31.27
C LEU A 9 -9.34 4.54 32.42
N LYS A 10 -9.67 5.14 33.55
CA LYS A 10 -10.03 4.48 34.84
C LYS A 10 -11.11 3.39 34.73
N PHE A 11 -11.83 3.30 33.63
CA PHE A 11 -12.90 2.33 33.41
C PHE A 11 -12.45 1.01 32.75
N MET A 12 -11.18 0.92 32.28
CA MET A 12 -10.70 -0.23 31.49
C MET A 12 -9.30 -0.65 31.95
N PRO A 13 -9.03 -1.97 32.06
CA PRO A 13 -7.69 -2.46 32.41
C PRO A 13 -6.62 -1.94 31.44
N GLN A 14 -5.46 -1.57 31.97
CA GLN A 14 -4.36 -0.92 31.24
C GLN A 14 -3.91 -1.70 29.99
N MET A 15 -3.96 -3.04 30.05
CA MET A 15 -3.63 -3.91 28.92
C MET A 15 -4.56 -3.71 27.73
N TYR A 16 -5.87 -3.60 27.97
CA TYR A 16 -6.85 -3.39 26.87
C TYR A 16 -6.72 -2.00 26.25
N GLN A 17 -6.41 -1.00 27.06
CA GLN A 17 -6.11 0.35 26.54
C GLN A 17 -4.91 0.32 25.60
N LEU A 18 -3.83 -0.37 25.99
CA LEU A 18 -2.61 -0.50 25.19
C LEU A 18 -2.89 -1.20 23.86
N ILE A 19 -3.61 -2.32 23.86
CA ILE A 19 -4.01 -3.05 22.65
C ILE A 19 -4.91 -2.16 21.78
N GLY A 20 -5.86 -1.45 22.37
CA GLY A 20 -6.76 -0.54 21.66
C GLY A 20 -6.01 0.56 20.94
N PHE A 21 -5.02 1.20 21.58
CA PHE A 21 -4.17 2.21 20.93
C PHE A 21 -3.28 1.63 19.83
N LEU A 22 -2.72 0.42 20.01
CA LEU A 22 -1.96 -0.26 18.96
C LEU A 22 -2.82 -0.55 17.71
N VAL A 23 -4.08 -0.96 17.91
CA VAL A 23 -5.00 -1.20 16.79
C VAL A 23 -5.37 0.10 16.09
N LEU A 24 -5.63 1.18 16.82
CA LEU A 24 -5.89 2.49 16.22
C LEU A 24 -4.68 3.01 15.42
N ASP A 25 -3.49 2.83 15.97
CA ASP A 25 -2.23 3.21 15.31
C ASP A 25 -2.02 2.39 14.03
N LEU A 26 -2.28 1.08 14.08
CA LEU A 26 -2.24 0.21 12.91
C LEU A 26 -3.21 0.67 11.81
N ILE A 27 -4.45 1.01 12.16
CA ILE A 27 -5.44 1.52 11.22
C ILE A 27 -4.95 2.83 10.60
N ALA A 28 -4.44 3.76 11.41
CA ALA A 28 -3.93 5.05 10.93
C ALA A 28 -2.77 4.87 9.96
N VAL A 29 -1.81 3.98 10.28
CA VAL A 29 -0.66 3.67 9.42
C VAL A 29 -1.12 3.06 8.09
N ILE A 30 -2.02 2.08 8.11
CA ILE A 30 -2.52 1.44 6.89
C ILE A 30 -3.26 2.46 6.02
N VAL A 31 -4.17 3.26 6.59
CA VAL A 31 -4.92 4.28 5.85
C VAL A 31 -3.96 5.31 5.24
N GLY A 32 -3.02 5.83 6.03
CA GLY A 32 -2.00 6.75 5.54
C GLY A 32 -1.17 6.17 4.40
N ALA A 33 -0.76 4.90 4.51
CA ALA A 33 -0.01 4.22 3.46
C ALA A 33 -0.82 4.05 2.16
N GLN A 34 -2.14 3.77 2.25
CA GLN A 34 -2.99 3.69 1.05
C GLN A 34 -3.12 5.05 0.35
N PHE A 35 -3.28 6.14 1.10
CA PHE A 35 -3.28 7.48 0.52
C PHE A 35 -1.94 7.82 -0.11
N TRP A 36 -0.83 7.47 0.52
CA TRP A 36 0.52 7.68 -0.02
C TRP A 36 0.72 6.92 -1.34
N LYS A 37 0.38 5.63 -1.39
CA LYS A 37 0.45 4.83 -2.63
C LYS A 37 -0.36 5.48 -3.75
N LYS A 38 -1.60 5.87 -3.44
CA LYS A 38 -2.46 6.54 -4.43
C LYS A 38 -1.85 7.84 -4.95
N ALA A 39 -1.26 8.65 -4.07
CA ALA A 39 -0.56 9.88 -4.46
C ALA A 39 0.63 9.57 -5.38
N ASN A 40 1.44 8.56 -5.06
CA ASN A 40 2.56 8.13 -5.88
C ASN A 40 2.16 7.60 -7.27
N HIS A 41 1.00 6.96 -7.38
CA HIS A 41 0.50 6.52 -8.68
C HIS A 41 -0.02 7.68 -9.54
N ILE A 42 -0.49 8.77 -8.92
CA ILE A 42 -0.90 9.99 -9.64
C ILE A 42 0.33 10.78 -10.09
N ASP A 43 1.29 10.98 -9.18
CA ASP A 43 2.53 11.72 -9.40
C ASP A 43 3.74 10.86 -9.00
N PRO A 44 4.15 9.91 -9.88
CA PRO A 44 5.22 8.98 -9.58
C PRO A 44 6.59 9.65 -9.61
N VAL A 45 7.57 8.99 -9.00
CA VAL A 45 8.98 9.38 -9.07
C VAL A 45 9.72 8.62 -10.17
N SER A 46 10.81 9.22 -10.69
CA SER A 46 11.69 8.58 -11.65
C SER A 46 12.42 7.37 -11.05
N GLU A 47 12.59 6.34 -11.86
CA GLU A 47 13.36 5.12 -11.51
C GLU A 47 14.86 5.25 -11.78
N GLU A 48 15.36 6.37 -12.32
CA GLU A 48 16.79 6.60 -12.51
C GLU A 48 17.60 6.39 -11.23
N ASN A 49 17.04 6.81 -10.08
CA ASN A 49 17.63 6.56 -8.78
C ASN A 49 16.82 5.48 -8.04
N GLN A 50 17.24 4.24 -8.18
CA GLN A 50 16.55 3.07 -7.59
C GLN A 50 16.32 3.17 -6.07
N LEU A 51 17.29 3.74 -5.31
CA LEU A 51 17.13 3.91 -3.87
C LEU A 51 16.05 4.94 -3.54
N LYS A 52 16.04 6.09 -4.23
CA LYS A 52 15.02 7.12 -4.07
C LYS A 52 13.64 6.57 -4.47
N PHE A 53 13.57 5.87 -5.61
CA PHE A 53 12.36 5.22 -6.10
C PHE A 53 11.79 4.24 -5.07
N TRP A 54 12.64 3.34 -4.54
CA TRP A 54 12.22 2.37 -3.53
C TRP A 54 11.75 3.04 -2.23
N LEU A 55 12.53 3.98 -1.68
CA LEU A 55 12.19 4.70 -0.46
C LEU A 55 10.85 5.43 -0.60
N TRP A 56 10.66 6.14 -1.71
CA TRP A 56 9.47 6.94 -1.94
C TRP A 56 8.21 6.09 -2.07
N ASN A 57 8.29 4.99 -2.82
CA ASN A 57 7.16 4.07 -2.98
C ASN A 57 6.85 3.29 -1.70
N ASN A 58 7.81 3.16 -0.78
CA ASN A 58 7.64 2.41 0.47
C ASN A 58 7.60 3.29 1.73
N MET A 59 7.26 4.58 1.61
CA MET A 59 7.15 5.47 2.77
C MET A 59 6.15 4.97 3.83
N GLY A 60 5.08 4.29 3.42
CA GLY A 60 4.14 3.65 4.33
C GLY A 60 4.78 2.54 5.17
N LEU A 61 5.66 1.73 4.57
CA LEU A 61 6.43 0.71 5.29
C LEU A 61 7.42 1.36 6.29
N ILE A 62 8.08 2.43 5.87
CA ILE A 62 9.01 3.19 6.72
C ILE A 62 8.25 3.80 7.92
N ALA A 63 7.10 4.42 7.67
CA ALA A 63 6.24 4.95 8.72
C ALA A 63 5.80 3.86 9.71
N CYS A 64 5.41 2.68 9.21
CA CYS A 64 5.08 1.51 10.02
C CYS A 64 6.25 1.10 10.93
N ALA A 65 7.47 1.03 10.40
CA ALA A 65 8.65 0.69 11.18
C ALA A 65 8.94 1.76 12.26
N ILE A 66 8.84 3.04 11.93
CA ILE A 66 9.05 4.16 12.87
C ILE A 66 7.99 4.16 13.99
N CYS A 67 6.74 3.81 13.70
CA CYS A 67 5.67 3.76 14.69
C CYS A 67 5.83 2.58 15.67
N PHE A 68 6.03 1.38 15.15
CA PHE A 68 5.96 0.16 15.97
C PHE A 68 7.29 -0.27 16.56
N PHE A 69 8.43 -0.05 15.88
CA PHE A 69 9.73 -0.51 16.39
C PHE A 69 10.17 0.17 17.70
N PRO A 70 10.11 1.51 17.86
CA PRO A 70 10.43 2.16 19.14
C PRO A 70 9.49 1.72 20.26
N PHE A 71 8.23 1.45 19.95
CA PHE A 71 7.28 0.93 20.94
C PHE A 71 7.72 -0.44 21.48
N ILE A 72 8.14 -1.36 20.60
CA ILE A 72 8.66 -2.68 21.00
C ILE A 72 9.85 -2.52 21.94
N VAL A 73 10.80 -1.64 21.58
CA VAL A 73 11.99 -1.37 22.43
C VAL A 73 11.57 -0.81 23.79
N LEU A 74 10.65 0.15 23.84
CA LEU A 74 10.15 0.74 25.09
C LEU A 74 9.45 -0.30 25.98
N VAL A 75 8.67 -1.19 25.41
CA VAL A 75 8.00 -2.26 26.15
C VAL A 75 9.02 -3.22 26.77
N LEU A 76 10.01 -3.64 26.01
CA LEU A 76 11.03 -4.60 26.45
C LEU A 76 11.94 -4.01 27.54
N THR A 77 12.28 -2.73 27.43
CA THR A 77 13.16 -2.05 28.36
C THR A 77 12.47 -1.51 29.63
N ASN A 78 11.14 -1.47 29.66
CA ASN A 78 10.40 -1.00 30.84
C ASN A 78 10.60 -1.95 32.01
N LYS A 79 11.11 -1.44 33.13
CA LYS A 79 11.41 -2.24 34.34
C LYS A 79 10.19 -2.49 35.21
N ASP A 80 9.18 -1.63 35.12
CA ASP A 80 8.01 -1.64 35.97
C ASP A 80 6.90 -2.59 35.48
N ALA A 81 6.95 -3.02 34.21
CA ALA A 81 5.99 -3.95 33.65
C ALA A 81 6.32 -5.40 34.00
N ASP A 82 5.32 -6.17 34.39
CA ASP A 82 5.43 -7.60 34.61
C ASP A 82 5.73 -8.39 33.33
N LYS A 83 6.30 -9.59 33.45
CA LYS A 83 6.69 -10.42 32.31
C LYS A 83 5.51 -10.74 31.37
N LYS A 84 4.33 -10.99 31.91
CA LYS A 84 3.13 -11.31 31.13
C LYS A 84 2.71 -10.13 30.26
N THR A 85 2.64 -8.93 30.84
CA THR A 85 2.32 -7.70 30.10
C THR A 85 3.35 -7.40 29.02
N LYS A 86 4.64 -7.54 29.31
CA LYS A 86 5.70 -7.39 28.30
C LYS A 86 5.54 -8.34 27.13
N THR A 87 5.32 -9.63 27.42
CA THR A 87 5.18 -10.65 26.36
C THR A 87 3.97 -10.34 25.49
N ILE A 88 2.80 -10.08 26.07
CA ILE A 88 1.57 -9.81 25.32
C ILE A 88 1.72 -8.54 24.47
N ALA A 89 2.23 -7.46 25.06
CA ALA A 89 2.42 -6.18 24.36
C ALA A 89 3.44 -6.29 23.21
N THR A 90 4.54 -7.02 23.43
CA THR A 90 5.55 -7.25 22.38
C THR A 90 4.99 -8.08 21.25
N VAL A 91 4.30 -9.19 21.54
CA VAL A 91 3.67 -10.04 20.52
C VAL A 91 2.64 -9.26 19.73
N ALA A 92 1.78 -8.49 20.39
CA ALA A 92 0.78 -7.64 19.72
C ALA A 92 1.45 -6.61 18.81
N ALA A 93 2.50 -5.92 19.27
CA ALA A 93 3.22 -4.93 18.47
C ALA A 93 3.95 -5.56 17.28
N VAL A 94 4.54 -6.75 17.43
CA VAL A 94 5.16 -7.48 16.32
C VAL A 94 4.12 -7.89 15.28
N ILE A 95 2.96 -8.36 15.70
CA ILE A 95 1.85 -8.69 14.80
C ILE A 95 1.40 -7.43 14.05
N CYS A 96 1.21 -6.31 14.74
CA CYS A 96 0.87 -5.03 14.10
C CYS A 96 1.94 -4.57 13.10
N LEU A 97 3.22 -4.72 13.43
CA LEU A 97 4.32 -4.39 12.53
C LEU A 97 4.29 -5.25 11.26
N LEU A 98 4.05 -6.56 11.39
CA LEU A 98 3.98 -7.47 10.24
C LEU A 98 2.76 -7.16 9.35
N ILE A 99 1.57 -7.04 9.93
CA ILE A 99 0.34 -6.73 9.20
C ILE A 99 0.46 -5.34 8.55
N GLY A 100 0.87 -4.33 9.31
CA GLY A 100 1.05 -2.97 8.83
C GLY A 100 2.11 -2.89 7.73
N GLY A 101 3.23 -3.60 7.88
CA GLY A 101 4.30 -3.66 6.89
C GLY A 101 3.83 -4.26 5.56
N VAL A 102 3.19 -5.43 5.60
CA VAL A 102 2.66 -6.09 4.38
C VAL A 102 1.58 -5.23 3.71
N ALA A 103 0.67 -4.64 4.49
CA ALA A 103 -0.39 -3.78 3.96
C ALA A 103 0.13 -2.44 3.42
N SER A 104 1.22 -1.93 3.97
CA SER A 104 1.82 -0.64 3.60
C SER A 104 2.83 -0.75 2.45
N TYR A 105 3.37 -1.94 2.17
CA TYR A 105 4.29 -2.15 1.06
C TYR A 105 3.61 -1.91 -0.28
N ASP A 106 4.28 -1.18 -1.17
CA ASP A 106 3.79 -1.02 -2.54
C ASP A 106 4.27 -2.19 -3.42
N TRP A 107 3.34 -3.08 -3.72
CA TRP A 107 3.60 -4.29 -4.53
C TRP A 107 3.63 -4.02 -6.03
N ASN A 108 3.16 -2.85 -6.46
CA ASN A 108 3.07 -2.47 -7.87
C ASN A 108 3.49 -0.99 -8.03
N PRO A 109 4.73 -0.64 -7.69
CA PRO A 109 5.20 0.73 -7.84
C PRO A 109 5.21 1.14 -9.32
N VAL A 110 4.96 2.42 -9.57
CA VAL A 110 4.97 3.03 -10.91
C VAL A 110 6.06 4.07 -10.97
N SER A 111 6.77 4.17 -12.09
CA SER A 111 7.71 5.25 -12.37
C SER A 111 7.13 6.30 -13.33
N ILE A 112 7.73 7.48 -13.38
CA ILE A 112 7.39 8.51 -14.38
C ILE A 112 7.54 7.93 -15.77
N GLU A 113 8.66 7.24 -16.02
CA GLU A 113 9.01 6.67 -17.33
C GLU A 113 7.97 5.65 -17.80
N GLN A 114 7.48 4.80 -16.88
CA GLN A 114 6.41 3.84 -17.18
C GLN A 114 5.08 4.53 -17.49
N LYS A 115 4.74 5.58 -16.74
CA LYS A 115 3.51 6.36 -16.95
C LYS A 115 3.57 7.10 -18.31
N GLU A 116 4.67 7.78 -18.60
CA GLU A 116 4.88 8.51 -19.85
C GLU A 116 4.85 7.57 -21.04
N ALA A 117 5.55 6.42 -20.98
CA ALA A 117 5.53 5.42 -22.05
C ALA A 117 4.12 4.91 -22.34
N ALA A 118 3.33 4.69 -21.32
CA ALA A 118 1.94 4.26 -21.48
C ALA A 118 1.07 5.35 -22.11
N MET A 119 1.28 6.60 -21.72
CA MET A 119 0.56 7.76 -22.29
C MET A 119 0.98 8.06 -23.72
N ASP A 120 2.25 7.90 -24.05
CA ASP A 120 2.76 8.11 -25.41
C ASP A 120 2.20 7.09 -26.41
N VAL A 121 2.04 5.84 -25.97
CA VAL A 121 1.55 4.75 -26.84
C VAL A 121 0.02 4.76 -26.95
N LEU A 122 -0.68 4.95 -25.83
CA LEU A 122 -2.14 4.83 -25.76
C LEU A 122 -2.85 6.19 -25.88
N GLY A 123 -2.15 7.29 -25.62
CA GLY A 123 -2.69 8.64 -25.76
C GLY A 123 -3.96 8.86 -24.96
N SER A 124 -5.01 9.29 -25.68
CA SER A 124 -6.35 9.52 -25.11
C SER A 124 -7.30 8.33 -25.29
N GLU A 125 -6.80 7.15 -25.66
CA GLU A 125 -7.64 5.97 -25.82
C GLU A 125 -8.34 5.60 -24.51
N THR A 126 -9.58 5.11 -24.66
CA THR A 126 -10.34 4.61 -23.52
C THR A 126 -9.82 3.22 -23.17
N VAL A 127 -9.47 3.04 -21.89
CA VAL A 127 -9.06 1.74 -21.35
C VAL A 127 -10.09 1.25 -20.33
N TYR A 128 -10.14 -0.05 -20.15
CA TYR A 128 -11.10 -0.75 -19.31
C TYR A 128 -10.41 -1.50 -18.18
N TRP A 129 -11.03 -1.57 -17.01
CA TRP A 129 -10.50 -2.36 -15.90
C TRP A 129 -11.62 -2.84 -14.96
N SER A 130 -11.36 -3.92 -14.26
CA SER A 130 -12.28 -4.44 -13.24
C SER A 130 -11.96 -3.88 -11.85
N THR A 131 -12.94 -3.95 -10.94
CA THR A 131 -12.83 -3.46 -9.56
C THR A 131 -11.65 -4.08 -8.79
N PHE A 132 -11.37 -5.36 -9.03
CA PHE A 132 -10.30 -6.11 -8.33
C PHE A 132 -9.12 -6.47 -9.23
N GLY A 133 -9.15 -6.05 -10.50
CA GLY A 133 -8.05 -6.26 -11.44
C GLY A 133 -6.79 -5.49 -11.06
N LYS A 134 -5.65 -5.93 -11.58
CA LYS A 134 -4.35 -5.27 -11.40
C LYS A 134 -3.86 -4.59 -12.67
N VAL A 135 -4.54 -4.83 -13.79
CA VAL A 135 -4.19 -4.36 -15.11
C VAL A 135 -5.35 -3.62 -15.74
N TYR A 136 -5.05 -2.79 -16.72
CA TYR A 136 -6.03 -2.20 -17.62
C TYR A 136 -5.99 -2.89 -19.00
N HIS A 137 -7.04 -2.73 -19.78
CA HIS A 137 -7.26 -3.36 -21.06
C HIS A 137 -7.66 -2.31 -22.10
N THR A 138 -7.21 -2.46 -23.32
CA THR A 138 -7.63 -1.63 -24.45
C THR A 138 -8.98 -2.07 -25.02
N HIS A 139 -9.36 -3.33 -24.81
CA HIS A 139 -10.61 -3.93 -25.28
C HIS A 139 -11.52 -4.30 -24.11
N ASP A 140 -12.81 -3.94 -24.20
CA ASP A 140 -13.84 -4.25 -23.19
C ASP A 140 -14.27 -5.72 -23.23
N ASP A 141 -14.10 -6.40 -24.36
CA ASP A 141 -14.39 -7.81 -24.60
C ASP A 141 -13.18 -8.73 -24.34
N CYS A 142 -12.09 -8.21 -23.77
CA CYS A 142 -10.91 -9.00 -23.44
C CYS A 142 -11.28 -10.21 -22.58
N PRO A 143 -10.82 -11.46 -22.92
CA PRO A 143 -11.17 -12.67 -22.17
C PRO A 143 -10.87 -12.62 -20.67
N HIS A 144 -9.91 -11.79 -20.26
CA HIS A 144 -9.57 -11.59 -18.84
C HIS A 144 -10.61 -10.74 -18.08
N LEU A 145 -11.48 -10.02 -18.78
CA LEU A 145 -12.57 -9.22 -18.21
C LEU A 145 -13.89 -10.00 -18.09
N ASN A 146 -14.03 -11.14 -18.76
CA ASN A 146 -15.28 -11.93 -18.81
C ASN A 146 -15.84 -12.38 -17.45
N ARG A 147 -15.03 -12.38 -16.40
CA ARG A 147 -15.44 -12.74 -15.02
C ARG A 147 -15.87 -11.54 -14.18
N SER A 148 -15.80 -10.34 -14.74
CA SER A 148 -16.07 -9.11 -14.01
C SER A 148 -17.50 -8.65 -14.29
N GLU A 149 -18.33 -8.60 -13.25
CA GLU A 149 -19.72 -8.12 -13.35
C GLU A 149 -19.80 -6.61 -13.65
N THR A 150 -18.77 -5.87 -13.22
CA THR A 150 -18.70 -4.42 -13.42
C THR A 150 -17.34 -4.03 -14.00
N LEU A 151 -17.37 -3.32 -15.12
CA LEU A 151 -16.21 -2.71 -15.73
C LEU A 151 -16.22 -1.20 -15.49
N THR A 152 -15.06 -0.66 -15.16
CA THR A 152 -14.81 0.78 -15.16
C THR A 152 -14.01 1.11 -16.41
N TYR A 153 -14.22 2.29 -16.97
CA TYR A 153 -13.50 2.77 -18.13
C TYR A 153 -13.01 4.21 -17.89
N GLY A 154 -12.00 4.61 -18.62
CA GLY A 154 -11.41 5.93 -18.52
C GLY A 154 -10.08 6.04 -19.26
N THR A 155 -9.27 7.04 -18.90
CA THR A 155 -7.93 7.21 -19.45
C THR A 155 -6.92 6.29 -18.78
N VAL A 156 -5.77 6.08 -19.42
CA VAL A 156 -4.63 5.35 -18.83
C VAL A 156 -4.22 5.94 -17.49
N GLU A 157 -4.20 7.27 -17.39
CA GLU A 157 -3.87 7.96 -16.14
C GLU A 157 -4.85 7.64 -15.01
N GLN A 158 -6.17 7.59 -15.32
CA GLN A 158 -7.19 7.20 -14.36
C GLN A 158 -7.06 5.74 -13.93
N ALA A 159 -6.70 4.85 -14.85
CA ALA A 159 -6.43 3.44 -14.55
C ALA A 159 -5.22 3.30 -13.61
N ILE A 160 -4.12 4.01 -13.87
CA ILE A 160 -2.92 4.04 -13.02
C ILE A 160 -3.25 4.60 -11.63
N ALA A 161 -3.99 5.72 -11.55
CA ALA A 161 -4.45 6.29 -10.30
C ALA A 161 -5.37 5.34 -9.50
N ALA A 162 -6.07 4.43 -10.21
CA ALA A 162 -6.89 3.38 -9.62
C ALA A 162 -6.09 2.10 -9.30
N ASN A 163 -4.75 2.15 -9.33
CA ASN A 163 -3.83 1.02 -9.07
C ASN A 163 -3.90 -0.10 -10.15
N ARG A 164 -4.20 0.25 -11.40
CA ARG A 164 -4.10 -0.62 -12.57
C ARG A 164 -2.96 -0.10 -13.42
N VAL A 165 -1.75 -0.51 -13.05
CA VAL A 165 -0.50 0.15 -13.49
C VAL A 165 0.11 -0.47 -14.74
N ARG A 166 -0.47 -1.55 -15.24
CA ARG A 166 0.09 -2.33 -16.35
C ARG A 166 -0.98 -2.65 -17.39
N LEU A 167 -0.58 -2.72 -18.65
CA LEU A 167 -1.42 -3.16 -19.75
C LEU A 167 -1.53 -4.69 -19.74
N CYS A 168 -2.71 -5.21 -20.05
CA CYS A 168 -2.93 -6.63 -20.27
C CYS A 168 -2.11 -7.14 -21.44
N LYS A 169 -1.36 -8.24 -21.25
CA LYS A 169 -0.54 -8.87 -22.31
C LYS A 169 -1.34 -9.29 -23.53
N THR A 170 -2.56 -9.75 -23.34
CA THR A 170 -3.43 -10.18 -24.46
C THR A 170 -3.78 -8.98 -25.33
N CYS A 171 -4.27 -7.90 -24.74
CA CYS A 171 -4.56 -6.66 -25.44
C CYS A 171 -3.30 -6.09 -26.12
N ALA A 172 -2.19 -5.99 -25.39
CA ALA A 172 -0.92 -5.51 -25.97
C ALA A 172 -0.47 -6.30 -27.20
N LYS A 173 -0.68 -7.64 -27.18
CA LYS A 173 -0.35 -8.50 -28.32
C LYS A 173 -1.30 -8.29 -29.49
N GLU A 174 -2.60 -8.13 -29.23
CA GLU A 174 -3.61 -7.88 -30.25
C GLU A 174 -3.40 -6.54 -30.94
N ASP A 175 -3.03 -5.52 -30.17
CA ASP A 175 -2.80 -4.16 -30.67
C ASP A 175 -1.38 -3.95 -31.19
N GLY A 176 -0.47 -4.93 -31.06
CA GLY A 176 0.94 -4.79 -31.43
C GLY A 176 1.70 -3.78 -30.56
N ILE A 177 1.24 -3.50 -29.35
CA ILE A 177 1.80 -2.52 -28.43
C ILE A 177 3.07 -3.08 -27.78
N SER A 178 4.14 -2.30 -27.80
CA SER A 178 5.42 -2.57 -27.15
C SER A 178 5.92 -1.33 -26.40
N GLY A 179 6.79 -1.50 -25.42
CA GLY A 179 7.36 -0.38 -24.65
C GLY A 179 6.52 0.09 -23.48
N VAL A 180 5.35 -0.50 -23.24
CA VAL A 180 4.50 -0.24 -22.07
C VAL A 180 4.72 -1.32 -21.00
N ALA A 181 4.56 -0.99 -19.73
CA ALA A 181 4.62 -1.98 -18.64
C ALA A 181 3.50 -3.01 -18.82
N LEU A 182 3.90 -4.27 -19.01
CA LEU A 182 2.98 -5.40 -19.18
C LEU A 182 2.84 -6.21 -17.90
N GLU A 183 1.74 -6.94 -17.80
CA GLU A 183 1.55 -7.94 -16.75
C GLU A 183 2.67 -9.01 -16.83
N ASN A 184 3.26 -9.40 -15.67
CA ASN A 184 4.26 -10.48 -15.60
C ASN A 184 3.61 -11.85 -15.47
#